data_a040eff59a5abaaa50b6c239096b7f26
#
_entry.id   a040eff59a5abaaa50b6c239096b7f26
#
_cell.length_a   1.000
_cell.length_b   1.000
_cell.length_c   1.000
_cell.angle_alpha   90.00
_cell.angle_beta   90.00
_cell.angle_gamma   90.00
#
_symmetry.space_group_name_H-M   'P 1'
#
loop_
_entity.id
_entity.type
_entity.pdbx_description
1 polymer ?
#
loop_
_entity_poly.entity_id
_entity_poly.type
_entity_poly.pdbx_seq_one_letter_code
_entity_poly.pdbx_strand_id
1 'polypeptide(L)'
;GLGLILAPILLVFLLGVALYIPAFQRWSVSIIEEKASSALNKSVHIGQLRLTYPLNLSLGDVSVLNAPRDTMMSVDRLELGLSPMALLDNLAVVPSLELEGVQYNQVDTLKQTTIHFRLKQGELKQAVLAWKKEKVSASSLVADGLMVYYHSSDTTKSESEPLRWTIDLSNACLKNSRFDIGLPLDSLQTQAAIPYLATTNLGIDLGKQTYRLRSGKLKDASLLY
;
A
#
# COMPACT_ATOMS: atom_id res chain seq x y z
N GLY A 1 25.34 -0.41 -37.30
CA GLY A 1 24.09 -0.93 -36.74
C GLY A 1 24.23 -1.59 -35.37
N LEU A 2 25.33 -2.31 -35.11
CA LEU A 2 25.51 -3.07 -33.84
C LEU A 2 25.73 -2.15 -32.62
N GLY A 3 26.44 -1.02 -32.79
CA GLY A 3 26.74 -0.10 -31.70
C GLY A 3 25.51 0.62 -31.12
N LEU A 4 24.46 0.79 -31.93
CA LEU A 4 23.23 1.46 -31.50
C LEU A 4 22.37 0.58 -30.58
N ILE A 5 22.49 -0.72 -30.70
CA ILE A 5 21.79 -1.70 -29.85
C ILE A 5 22.61 -2.02 -28.58
N LEU A 6 23.94 -2.02 -28.71
CA LEU A 6 24.83 -2.30 -27.57
C LEU A 6 24.87 -1.14 -26.56
N ALA A 7 24.72 0.10 -27.00
CA ALA A 7 24.78 1.27 -26.12
C ALA A 7 23.68 1.28 -25.04
N PRO A 8 22.39 1.06 -25.35
CA PRO A 8 21.37 0.99 -24.30
C PRO A 8 21.53 -0.23 -23.37
N ILE A 9 22.00 -1.37 -23.88
CA ILE A 9 22.28 -2.56 -23.07
C ILE A 9 23.43 -2.29 -22.10
N LEU A 10 24.51 -1.68 -22.59
CA LEU A 10 25.64 -1.28 -21.77
C LEU A 10 25.26 -0.22 -20.73
N LEU A 11 24.40 0.74 -21.10
CA LEU A 11 23.89 1.75 -20.19
C LEU A 11 23.05 1.12 -19.05
N VAL A 12 22.15 0.21 -19.38
CA VAL A 12 21.35 -0.52 -18.39
C VAL A 12 22.24 -1.37 -17.48
N PHE A 13 23.26 -2.02 -18.03
CA PHE A 13 24.23 -2.79 -17.27
C PHE A 13 25.05 -1.89 -16.32
N LEU A 14 25.56 -0.75 -16.82
CA LEU A 14 26.31 0.23 -16.01
C LEU A 14 25.44 0.84 -14.91
N LEU A 15 24.19 1.17 -15.21
CA LEU A 15 23.22 1.63 -14.20
C LEU A 15 22.98 0.54 -13.18
N GLY A 16 22.80 -0.72 -13.62
CA GLY A 16 22.63 -1.86 -12.72
C GLY A 16 23.84 -2.04 -11.77
N VAL A 17 25.06 -1.93 -12.30
CA VAL A 17 26.29 -2.00 -11.49
C VAL A 17 26.43 -0.79 -10.55
N ALA A 18 26.10 0.42 -11.02
CA ALA A 18 26.14 1.63 -10.20
C ALA A 18 25.20 1.54 -8.99
N LEU A 19 24.04 0.89 -9.15
CA LEU A 19 23.07 0.67 -8.09
C LEU A 19 23.56 -0.27 -6.97
N TYR A 20 24.60 -1.08 -7.25
CA TYR A 20 25.27 -1.89 -6.23
C TYR A 20 26.32 -1.13 -5.40
N ILE A 21 26.64 0.12 -5.78
CA ILE A 21 27.64 0.92 -5.05
C ILE A 21 26.98 1.54 -3.83
N PRO A 22 27.49 1.30 -2.61
CA PRO A 22 26.88 1.83 -1.37
C PRO A 22 26.78 3.37 -1.30
N ALA A 23 27.68 4.07 -1.99
CA ALA A 23 27.63 5.54 -2.08
C ALA A 23 26.43 6.03 -2.94
N PHE A 24 26.13 5.32 -4.02
CA PHE A 24 24.98 5.62 -4.87
C PHE A 24 23.66 5.30 -4.16
N GLN A 25 23.61 4.20 -3.41
CA GLN A 25 22.43 3.85 -2.61
C GLN A 25 22.13 4.93 -1.56
N ARG A 26 23.13 5.44 -0.85
CA ARG A 26 22.95 6.53 0.14
C ARG A 26 22.50 7.83 -0.50
N TRP A 27 23.02 8.18 -1.67
CA TRP A 27 22.57 9.34 -2.44
C TRP A 27 21.13 9.17 -2.93
N SER A 28 20.75 7.98 -3.38
CA SER A 28 19.40 7.66 -3.81
C SER A 28 18.39 7.73 -2.65
N VAL A 29 18.77 7.31 -1.44
CA VAL A 29 17.92 7.44 -0.23
C VAL A 29 17.55 8.90 -0.01
N SER A 30 18.51 9.81 0.02
CA SER A 30 18.26 11.23 0.30
C SER A 30 17.30 11.87 -0.72
N ILE A 31 17.42 11.51 -2.01
CA ILE A 31 16.50 12.00 -3.05
C ILE A 31 15.09 11.44 -2.86
N ILE A 32 14.98 10.15 -2.55
CA ILE A 32 13.68 9.52 -2.32
C ILE A 32 13.02 10.11 -1.07
N GLU A 33 13.77 10.26 0.02
CA GLU A 33 13.28 10.90 1.26
C GLU A 33 12.80 12.34 1.00
N GLU A 34 13.59 13.15 0.27
CA GLU A 34 13.22 14.54 -0.07
C GLU A 34 11.95 14.59 -0.92
N LYS A 35 11.88 13.77 -1.98
CA LYS A 35 10.70 13.71 -2.87
C LYS A 35 9.46 13.19 -2.15
N ALA A 36 9.60 12.13 -1.37
CA ALA A 36 8.51 11.57 -0.58
C ALA A 36 8.05 12.55 0.50
N SER A 37 8.98 13.21 1.20
CA SER A 37 8.67 14.21 2.23
C SER A 37 7.93 15.40 1.64
N SER A 38 8.37 15.88 0.46
CA SER A 38 7.70 16.97 -0.25
C SER A 38 6.30 16.58 -0.73
N ALA A 39 6.14 15.38 -1.29
CA ALA A 39 4.85 14.89 -1.79
C ALA A 39 3.82 14.65 -0.68
N LEU A 40 4.27 14.17 0.48
CA LEU A 40 3.41 13.89 1.64
C LEU A 40 3.25 15.09 2.58
N ASN A 41 4.05 16.14 2.41
CA ASN A 41 4.18 17.26 3.36
C ASN A 41 4.47 16.76 4.80
N LYS A 42 5.30 15.73 4.92
CA LYS A 42 5.68 15.04 6.16
C LYS A 42 7.17 14.67 6.09
N SER A 43 7.81 14.46 7.22
CA SER A 43 9.19 13.95 7.24
C SER A 43 9.19 12.44 6.98
N VAL A 44 9.83 12.02 5.90
CA VAL A 44 10.04 10.61 5.56
C VAL A 44 11.48 10.24 5.85
N HIS A 45 11.69 9.10 6.51
CA HIS A 45 12.99 8.53 6.78
C HIS A 45 13.05 7.08 6.30
N ILE A 46 14.15 6.70 5.66
CA ILE A 46 14.39 5.36 5.11
C ILE A 46 15.72 4.85 5.67
N GLY A 47 15.66 3.86 6.54
CA GLY A 47 16.86 3.28 7.16
C GLY A 47 17.73 2.51 6.19
N GLN A 48 17.13 1.75 5.29
CA GLN A 48 17.83 0.93 4.32
C GLN A 48 17.16 0.99 2.96
N LEU A 49 17.98 1.06 1.91
CA LEU A 49 17.55 0.94 0.52
C LEU A 49 18.46 -0.05 -0.20
N ARG A 50 17.88 -1.01 -0.87
CA ARG A 50 18.57 -1.94 -1.75
C ARG A 50 17.86 -2.04 -3.07
N LEU A 51 18.60 -1.99 -4.15
CA LEU A 51 18.10 -2.28 -5.47
C LEU A 51 18.76 -3.58 -5.96
N THR A 52 17.94 -4.52 -6.42
CA THR A 52 18.42 -5.81 -6.95
C THR A 52 17.92 -6.01 -8.38
N TYR A 53 18.72 -6.76 -9.15
CA TYR A 53 18.33 -7.11 -10.53
C TYR A 53 17.11 -8.06 -10.52
N PRO A 54 16.13 -7.94 -11.43
CA PRO A 54 16.10 -7.05 -12.61
C PRO A 54 15.64 -5.61 -12.33
N LEU A 55 14.89 -5.32 -11.29
CA LEU A 55 14.50 -4.02 -10.75
C LEU A 55 13.58 -4.23 -9.54
N ASN A 56 14.12 -4.87 -8.50
CA ASN A 56 13.43 -4.97 -7.22
C ASN A 56 13.99 -3.92 -6.28
N LEU A 57 13.12 -3.08 -5.76
CA LEU A 57 13.42 -2.10 -4.74
C LEU A 57 13.06 -2.69 -3.38
N SER A 58 14.01 -2.76 -2.47
CA SER A 58 13.78 -3.14 -1.08
C SER A 58 14.09 -1.96 -0.18
N LEU A 59 13.12 -1.56 0.63
CA LEU A 59 13.23 -0.53 1.64
C LEU A 59 13.08 -1.17 3.02
N GLY A 60 13.93 -0.82 3.95
CA GLY A 60 13.84 -1.22 5.34
C GLY A 60 13.76 -0.03 6.28
N ASP A 61 13.08 -0.22 7.39
CA ASP A 61 12.94 0.78 8.47
C ASP A 61 12.42 2.13 7.94
N VAL A 62 11.33 2.09 7.16
CA VAL A 62 10.68 3.29 6.63
C VAL A 62 9.80 3.89 7.72
N SER A 63 9.96 5.18 7.98
CA SER A 63 9.09 5.92 8.90
C SER A 63 8.63 7.25 8.32
N VAL A 64 7.40 7.60 8.63
CA VAL A 64 6.78 8.89 8.28
C VAL A 64 6.40 9.59 9.59
N LEU A 65 6.94 10.78 9.79
CA LEU A 65 6.74 11.57 10.99
C LEU A 65 5.75 12.69 10.72
N ASN A 66 4.79 12.85 11.60
CA ASN A 66 3.88 14.00 11.60
C ASN A 66 4.52 15.24 12.21
N ALA A 67 5.30 15.04 13.30
CA ALA A 67 6.08 16.04 14.00
C ALA A 67 7.37 15.39 14.56
N PRO A 68 8.38 16.13 15.01
CA PRO A 68 9.55 15.55 15.66
C PRO A 68 9.12 14.61 16.80
N ARG A 69 9.49 13.32 16.70
CA ARG A 69 9.16 12.25 17.65
C ARG A 69 7.71 11.72 17.58
N ASP A 70 6.91 12.14 16.61
CA ASP A 70 5.55 11.61 16.39
C ASP A 70 5.52 10.81 15.10
N THR A 71 5.69 9.50 15.23
CA THR A 71 5.67 8.57 14.08
C THR A 71 4.24 8.26 13.70
N MET A 72 3.80 8.80 12.57
CA MET A 72 2.49 8.53 11.99
C MET A 72 2.43 7.17 11.32
N MET A 73 3.49 6.78 10.61
CA MET A 73 3.55 5.51 9.88
C MET A 73 4.94 4.89 10.00
N SER A 74 5.00 3.58 10.14
CA SER A 74 6.23 2.80 10.01
C SER A 74 6.01 1.56 9.17
N VAL A 75 7.06 1.12 8.47
CA VAL A 75 7.11 -0.10 7.69
C VAL A 75 8.48 -0.75 7.95
N ASP A 76 8.49 -1.95 8.49
CA ASP A 76 9.74 -2.65 8.79
C ASP A 76 10.44 -3.05 7.49
N ARG A 77 9.68 -3.55 6.50
CA ARG A 77 10.19 -3.93 5.19
C ARG A 77 9.15 -3.74 4.10
N LEU A 78 9.59 -3.16 3.00
CA LEU A 78 8.85 -3.03 1.75
C LEU A 78 9.69 -3.56 0.61
N GLU A 79 9.18 -4.52 -0.14
CA GLU A 79 9.80 -4.98 -1.38
C GLU A 79 8.87 -4.71 -2.56
N LEU A 80 9.38 -4.04 -3.57
CA LEU A 80 8.62 -3.63 -4.75
C LEU A 80 9.32 -4.11 -6.01
N GLY A 81 8.69 -5.01 -6.73
CA GLY A 81 9.06 -5.33 -8.11
C GLY A 81 8.60 -4.21 -9.05
N LEU A 82 9.48 -3.71 -9.89
CA LEU A 82 9.18 -2.67 -10.86
C LEU A 82 9.23 -3.23 -12.28
N SER A 83 8.31 -2.79 -13.14
CA SER A 83 8.34 -3.07 -14.57
C SER A 83 8.75 -1.81 -15.33
N PRO A 84 9.99 -1.72 -15.84
CA PRO A 84 10.46 -0.53 -16.52
C PRO A 84 9.69 -0.21 -17.81
N MET A 85 9.20 -1.23 -18.50
CA MET A 85 8.45 -1.05 -19.75
C MET A 85 7.08 -0.43 -19.52
N ALA A 86 6.45 -0.71 -18.38
CA ALA A 86 5.12 -0.20 -18.07
C ALA A 86 5.11 1.30 -17.72
N LEU A 87 6.24 1.84 -17.27
CA LEU A 87 6.36 3.27 -16.97
C LEU A 87 6.25 4.14 -18.23
N LEU A 88 6.49 3.57 -19.41
CA LEU A 88 6.35 4.27 -20.71
C LEU A 88 4.88 4.47 -21.12
N ASP A 89 3.95 3.67 -20.60
CA ASP A 89 2.54 3.64 -21.02
C ASP A 89 1.59 4.39 -20.08
N ASN A 90 2.08 5.23 -19.18
CA ASN A 90 1.29 5.87 -18.11
C ASN A 90 0.49 4.86 -17.24
N LEU A 91 0.97 3.63 -17.15
CA LEU A 91 0.47 2.59 -16.28
C LEU A 91 1.56 2.27 -15.25
N ALA A 92 1.19 2.25 -13.98
CA ALA A 92 2.08 1.66 -12.98
C ALA A 92 1.77 0.16 -12.89
N VAL A 93 2.65 -0.66 -13.44
CA VAL A 93 2.59 -2.12 -13.28
C VAL A 93 3.56 -2.52 -12.20
N VAL A 94 3.03 -3.13 -11.15
CA VAL A 94 3.75 -3.64 -9.99
C VAL A 94 3.65 -5.17 -10.02
N PRO A 95 4.67 -5.87 -10.52
CA PRO A 95 4.68 -7.34 -10.56
C PRO A 95 4.52 -7.98 -9.18
N SER A 96 5.16 -7.42 -8.17
CA SER A 96 5.06 -7.83 -6.78
C SER A 96 5.24 -6.66 -5.83
N LEU A 97 4.46 -6.65 -4.75
CA LEU A 97 4.65 -5.77 -3.60
C LEU A 97 4.54 -6.65 -2.36
N GLU A 98 5.57 -6.63 -1.52
CA GLU A 98 5.58 -7.29 -0.23
C GLU A 98 5.78 -6.25 0.87
N LEU A 99 5.00 -6.36 1.93
CA LEU A 99 5.01 -5.47 3.08
C LEU A 99 5.14 -6.28 4.36
N GLU A 100 6.00 -5.85 5.27
CA GLU A 100 6.14 -6.41 6.61
C GLU A 100 6.10 -5.30 7.66
N GLY A 101 5.39 -5.55 8.77
CA GLY A 101 5.40 -4.71 9.94
C GLY A 101 4.86 -3.30 9.70
N VAL A 102 3.80 -3.16 8.88
CA VAL A 102 3.19 -1.84 8.66
C VAL A 102 2.39 -1.43 9.88
N GLN A 103 2.63 -0.21 10.35
CA GLN A 103 1.85 0.44 11.40
C GLN A 103 1.51 1.86 10.95
N TYR A 104 0.29 2.27 11.21
CA TYR A 104 -0.19 3.63 10.97
C TYR A 104 -1.04 4.06 12.15
N ASN A 105 -0.72 5.23 12.69
CA ASN A 105 -1.43 5.81 13.82
C ASN A 105 -1.73 7.26 13.50
N GLN A 106 -3.00 7.62 13.57
CA GLN A 106 -3.43 9.01 13.42
C GLN A 106 -4.49 9.32 14.46
N VAL A 107 -4.30 10.42 15.16
CA VAL A 107 -5.30 11.01 16.04
C VAL A 107 -5.57 12.43 15.56
N ASP A 108 -6.77 12.66 15.07
CA ASP A 108 -7.26 13.99 14.71
C ASP A 108 -8.13 14.50 15.85
N THR A 109 -7.56 15.40 16.66
CA THR A 109 -8.24 15.96 17.82
C THR A 109 -9.37 16.92 17.45
N LEU A 110 -9.28 17.56 16.27
CA LEU A 110 -10.32 18.47 15.78
C LEU A 110 -11.56 17.70 15.34
N LYS A 111 -11.36 16.61 14.63
CA LYS A 111 -12.43 15.73 14.16
C LYS A 111 -12.74 14.60 15.15
N GLN A 112 -12.05 14.56 16.29
CA GLN A 112 -12.17 13.48 17.27
C GLN A 112 -12.15 12.09 16.61
N THR A 113 -11.23 11.92 15.66
CA THR A 113 -11.08 10.68 14.89
C THR A 113 -9.78 10.02 15.25
N THR A 114 -9.84 8.73 15.57
CA THR A 114 -8.67 7.89 15.86
C THR A 114 -8.61 6.76 14.86
N ILE A 115 -7.45 6.61 14.21
CA ILE A 115 -7.19 5.54 13.24
C ILE A 115 -5.92 4.83 13.68
N HIS A 116 -6.02 3.53 13.92
CA HIS A 116 -4.88 2.64 14.05
C HIS A 116 -5.00 1.53 13.01
N PHE A 117 -3.99 1.40 12.22
CA PHE A 117 -3.86 0.34 11.23
C PHE A 117 -2.57 -0.42 11.50
N ARG A 118 -2.63 -1.73 11.49
CA ARG A 118 -1.46 -2.61 11.60
C ARG A 118 -1.62 -3.77 10.62
N LEU A 119 -0.55 -4.06 9.90
CA LEU A 119 -0.47 -5.21 9.01
C LEU A 119 0.84 -5.94 9.31
N LYS A 120 0.74 -7.21 9.67
CA LYS A 120 1.92 -8.03 9.93
C LYS A 120 2.65 -8.37 8.64
N GLN A 121 1.92 -8.90 7.66
CA GLN A 121 2.46 -9.22 6.34
C GLN A 121 1.40 -8.95 5.27
N GLY A 122 1.81 -8.36 4.15
CA GLY A 122 0.98 -8.12 2.98
C GLY A 122 1.71 -8.48 1.70
N GLU A 123 1.02 -9.10 0.77
CA GLU A 123 1.52 -9.45 -0.55
C GLU A 123 0.51 -9.06 -1.61
N LEU A 124 0.96 -8.35 -2.64
CA LEU A 124 0.17 -7.99 -3.81
C LEU A 124 0.92 -8.44 -5.07
N LYS A 125 0.24 -9.16 -5.95
CA LYS A 125 0.82 -9.66 -7.21
C LYS A 125 0.14 -9.10 -8.42
N GLN A 126 0.96 -8.79 -9.44
CA GLN A 126 0.52 -8.31 -10.74
C GLN A 126 -0.50 -7.18 -10.62
N ALA A 127 -0.16 -6.17 -9.83
CA ALA A 127 -1.01 -5.00 -9.69
C ALA A 127 -0.81 -4.04 -10.87
N VAL A 128 -1.90 -3.51 -11.35
CA VAL A 128 -1.94 -2.47 -12.39
C VAL A 128 -2.73 -1.30 -11.85
N LEU A 129 -2.10 -0.14 -11.82
CA LEU A 129 -2.71 1.10 -11.41
C LEU A 129 -2.90 1.99 -12.64
N ALA A 130 -4.14 2.19 -13.03
CA ALA A 130 -4.54 3.04 -14.14
C ALA A 130 -5.13 4.35 -13.61
N TRP A 131 -4.28 5.34 -13.38
CA TRP A 131 -4.63 6.65 -12.78
C TRP A 131 -5.78 7.36 -13.50
N LYS A 132 -5.69 7.44 -14.84
CA LYS A 132 -6.71 8.11 -15.65
C LYS A 132 -8.08 7.44 -15.62
N LYS A 133 -8.12 6.16 -15.27
CA LYS A 133 -9.35 5.36 -15.18
C LYS A 133 -9.81 5.18 -13.74
N GLU A 134 -9.10 5.72 -12.78
CA GLU A 134 -9.36 5.52 -11.35
C GLU A 134 -9.56 4.04 -11.01
N LYS A 135 -8.67 3.19 -11.54
CA LYS A 135 -8.78 1.75 -11.44
C LYS A 135 -7.50 1.10 -10.93
N VAL A 136 -7.68 0.18 -9.98
CA VAL A 136 -6.65 -0.74 -9.51
C VAL A 136 -7.09 -2.15 -9.82
N SER A 137 -6.22 -2.96 -10.39
CA SER A 137 -6.46 -4.40 -10.55
C SER A 137 -5.25 -5.19 -10.10
N ALA A 138 -5.47 -6.36 -9.52
CA ALA A 138 -4.40 -7.27 -9.14
C ALA A 138 -4.82 -8.73 -9.28
N SER A 139 -3.85 -9.61 -9.53
CA SER A 139 -4.12 -11.05 -9.60
C SER A 139 -4.29 -11.67 -8.23
N SER A 140 -3.57 -11.18 -7.22
CA SER A 140 -3.63 -11.70 -5.86
C SER A 140 -3.34 -10.61 -4.83
N LEU A 141 -4.12 -10.61 -3.76
CA LEU A 141 -3.87 -9.86 -2.54
C LEU A 141 -3.91 -10.83 -1.35
N VAL A 142 -2.87 -10.88 -0.55
CA VAL A 142 -2.84 -11.61 0.71
C VAL A 142 -2.49 -10.63 1.82
N ALA A 143 -3.27 -10.63 2.90
CA ALA A 143 -2.99 -9.89 4.11
C ALA A 143 -3.07 -10.80 5.32
N ASP A 144 -2.03 -10.83 6.14
CA ASP A 144 -1.96 -11.58 7.38
C ASP A 144 -1.74 -10.65 8.58
N GLY A 145 -2.53 -10.83 9.62
CA GLY A 145 -2.47 -10.02 10.82
C GLY A 145 -2.90 -8.56 10.60
N LEU A 146 -3.89 -8.34 9.73
CA LEU A 146 -4.50 -7.02 9.53
C LEU A 146 -5.35 -6.64 10.74
N MET A 147 -5.03 -5.53 11.36
CA MET A 147 -5.82 -4.92 12.44
C MET A 147 -6.18 -3.49 12.04
N VAL A 148 -7.46 -3.21 12.05
CA VAL A 148 -8.01 -1.88 11.77
C VAL A 148 -8.84 -1.44 12.96
N TYR A 149 -8.46 -0.31 13.54
CA TYR A 149 -9.22 0.40 14.54
C TYR A 149 -9.57 1.77 13.97
N TYR A 150 -10.85 2.05 13.83
CA TYR A 150 -11.35 3.32 13.34
C TYR A 150 -12.49 3.79 14.24
N HIS A 151 -12.27 4.84 14.99
CA HIS A 151 -13.29 5.47 15.80
C HIS A 151 -13.37 6.95 15.48
N SER A 152 -14.56 7.42 15.20
CA SER A 152 -14.83 8.84 14.94
C SER A 152 -15.99 9.30 15.80
N SER A 153 -15.84 10.44 16.44
CA SER A 153 -16.94 11.16 17.12
C SER A 153 -17.37 12.40 16.33
N ASP A 154 -16.85 12.56 15.11
CA ASP A 154 -17.21 13.66 14.22
C ASP A 154 -18.65 13.47 13.72
N THR A 155 -19.51 14.42 14.08
CA THR A 155 -20.91 14.46 13.64
C THR A 155 -21.12 15.38 12.44
N THR A 156 -20.04 15.99 11.92
CA THR A 156 -20.12 16.84 10.74
C THR A 156 -20.21 15.97 9.49
N LYS A 157 -21.27 16.16 8.69
CA LYS A 157 -21.32 15.55 7.36
C LYS A 157 -20.28 16.22 6.47
N SER A 158 -19.19 15.54 6.22
CA SER A 158 -18.22 16.00 5.23
C SER A 158 -18.79 15.78 3.83
N GLU A 159 -19.00 16.87 3.08
CA GLU A 159 -19.28 16.82 1.64
C GLU A 159 -18.02 16.52 0.84
N SER A 160 -17.26 15.48 1.22
CA SER A 160 -16.15 15.02 0.39
C SER A 160 -16.71 14.31 -0.86
N GLU A 161 -16.19 14.68 -2.02
CA GLU A 161 -16.54 13.93 -3.24
C GLU A 161 -16.24 12.43 -3.05
N PRO A 162 -17.18 11.55 -3.39
CA PRO A 162 -16.96 10.13 -3.23
C PRO A 162 -15.79 9.68 -4.10
N LEU A 163 -14.93 8.83 -3.53
CA LEU A 163 -13.85 8.19 -4.26
C LEU A 163 -14.44 7.37 -5.41
N ARG A 164 -14.04 7.66 -6.65
CA ARG A 164 -14.56 6.99 -7.86
C ARG A 164 -13.74 5.76 -8.28
N TRP A 165 -12.88 5.28 -7.41
CA TRP A 165 -11.99 4.18 -7.70
C TRP A 165 -12.70 2.85 -7.81
N THR A 166 -12.29 2.06 -8.83
CA THR A 166 -12.68 0.65 -8.99
C THR A 166 -11.49 -0.24 -8.64
N ILE A 167 -11.73 -1.25 -7.83
CA ILE A 167 -10.74 -2.23 -7.40
C ILE A 167 -11.19 -3.61 -7.89
N ASP A 168 -10.38 -4.28 -8.70
CA ASP A 168 -10.62 -5.63 -9.19
C ASP A 168 -9.51 -6.57 -8.73
N LEU A 169 -9.86 -7.57 -7.92
CA LEU A 169 -8.94 -8.59 -7.42
C LEU A 169 -9.37 -9.97 -7.93
N SER A 170 -8.48 -10.67 -8.63
CA SER A 170 -8.79 -12.05 -9.05
C SER A 170 -8.86 -12.98 -7.84
N ASN A 171 -7.94 -12.82 -6.89
CA ASN A 171 -7.92 -13.55 -5.62
C ASN A 171 -7.61 -12.60 -4.48
N ALA A 172 -8.32 -12.72 -3.37
CA ALA A 172 -7.96 -12.03 -2.14
C ALA A 172 -8.04 -13.00 -0.95
N CYS A 173 -7.10 -12.91 -0.03
CA CYS A 173 -7.04 -13.72 1.17
C CYS A 173 -6.69 -12.84 2.39
N LEU A 174 -7.54 -12.86 3.39
CA LEU A 174 -7.29 -12.28 4.70
C LEU A 174 -7.05 -13.41 5.70
N LYS A 175 -6.04 -13.25 6.52
CA LYS A 175 -5.72 -14.18 7.62
C LYS A 175 -5.55 -13.40 8.91
N ASN A 176 -6.01 -13.97 10.01
CA ASN A 176 -5.80 -13.43 11.36
C ASN A 176 -6.15 -11.93 11.46
N SER A 177 -7.24 -11.50 10.83
CA SER A 177 -7.60 -10.07 10.71
C SER A 177 -8.63 -9.66 11.76
N ARG A 178 -8.54 -8.43 12.24
CA ARG A 178 -9.48 -7.84 13.21
C ARG A 178 -9.86 -6.43 12.79
N PHE A 179 -11.12 -6.09 12.97
CA PHE A 179 -11.68 -4.79 12.67
C PHE A 179 -12.48 -4.31 13.89
N ASP A 180 -12.26 -3.07 14.27
CA ASP A 180 -13.01 -2.38 15.32
C ASP A 180 -13.38 -0.99 14.75
N ILE A 181 -14.66 -0.81 14.43
CA ILE A 181 -15.17 0.35 13.75
C ILE A 181 -16.28 0.97 14.58
N GLY A 182 -16.10 2.23 14.96
CA GLY A 182 -17.09 3.04 15.66
C GLY A 182 -17.43 4.30 14.85
N LEU A 183 -18.71 4.45 14.48
CA LEU A 183 -19.27 5.57 13.75
C LEU A 183 -20.45 6.15 14.50
N PRO A 184 -20.32 7.32 15.15
CA PRO A 184 -21.39 7.88 16.01
C PRO A 184 -22.60 8.33 15.21
N LEU A 185 -22.41 8.82 13.97
CA LEU A 185 -23.52 9.27 13.11
C LEU A 185 -24.49 8.14 12.77
N ASP A 186 -23.99 6.92 12.63
CA ASP A 186 -24.78 5.76 12.28
C ASP A 186 -25.12 4.91 13.51
N SER A 187 -24.69 5.34 14.71
CA SER A 187 -24.73 4.55 15.95
C SER A 187 -24.12 3.15 15.77
N LEU A 188 -23.16 3.05 14.83
CA LEU A 188 -22.52 1.79 14.46
C LEU A 188 -21.29 1.57 15.32
N GLN A 189 -21.30 0.50 16.10
CA GLN A 189 -20.10 -0.01 16.76
C GLN A 189 -19.96 -1.48 16.42
N THR A 190 -19.00 -1.81 15.58
CA THR A 190 -18.84 -3.17 15.07
C THR A 190 -17.43 -3.66 15.31
N GLN A 191 -17.33 -4.85 15.89
CA GLN A 191 -16.07 -5.57 16.03
C GLN A 191 -16.16 -6.87 15.25
N ALA A 192 -15.20 -7.11 14.38
CA ALA A 192 -15.11 -8.34 13.61
C ALA A 192 -13.74 -8.99 13.76
N ALA A 193 -13.72 -10.29 13.99
CA ALA A 193 -12.51 -11.10 13.88
C ALA A 193 -12.69 -12.08 12.72
N ILE A 194 -11.71 -12.08 11.81
CA ILE A 194 -11.70 -12.89 10.60
C ILE A 194 -10.42 -13.73 10.59
N PRO A 195 -10.41 -14.93 11.15
CA PRO A 195 -9.27 -15.82 11.11
C PRO A 195 -8.87 -16.21 9.70
N TYR A 196 -9.87 -16.41 8.83
CA TYR A 196 -9.61 -16.72 7.43
C TYR A 196 -10.77 -16.31 6.54
N LEU A 197 -10.45 -15.51 5.50
CA LEU A 197 -11.35 -15.18 4.39
C LEU A 197 -10.57 -15.32 3.08
N ALA A 198 -11.06 -16.12 2.17
CA ALA A 198 -10.56 -16.18 0.79
C ALA A 198 -11.70 -15.87 -0.19
N THR A 199 -11.40 -15.07 -1.20
CA THR A 199 -12.37 -14.65 -2.21
C THR A 199 -11.79 -14.79 -3.60
N THR A 200 -12.67 -15.01 -4.60
CA THR A 200 -12.28 -14.99 -6.01
C THR A 200 -13.14 -13.98 -6.77
N ASN A 201 -12.51 -13.26 -7.69
CA ASN A 201 -13.13 -12.22 -8.50
C ASN A 201 -13.90 -11.20 -7.66
N LEU A 202 -13.19 -10.57 -6.73
CA LEU A 202 -13.70 -9.47 -5.92
C LEU A 202 -13.59 -8.16 -6.72
N GLY A 203 -14.72 -7.52 -6.98
CA GLY A 203 -14.80 -6.19 -7.58
C GLY A 203 -15.45 -5.22 -6.61
N ILE A 204 -14.83 -4.07 -6.41
CA ILE A 204 -15.33 -2.97 -5.56
C ILE A 204 -15.37 -1.71 -6.41
N ASP A 205 -16.54 -1.11 -6.57
CA ASP A 205 -16.72 0.20 -7.20
C ASP A 205 -17.11 1.19 -6.10
N LEU A 206 -16.16 2.00 -5.67
CA LEU A 206 -16.36 2.95 -4.57
C LEU A 206 -17.30 4.09 -4.97
N GLY A 207 -17.28 4.48 -6.25
CA GLY A 207 -18.16 5.54 -6.75
C GLY A 207 -19.63 5.12 -6.78
N LYS A 208 -19.91 3.87 -7.12
CA LYS A 208 -21.26 3.29 -7.17
C LYS A 208 -21.64 2.55 -5.89
N GLN A 209 -20.72 2.41 -4.95
CA GLN A 209 -20.89 1.61 -3.74
C GLN A 209 -21.37 0.17 -4.03
N THR A 210 -20.83 -0.42 -5.12
CA THR A 210 -21.20 -1.77 -5.54
C THR A 210 -20.06 -2.75 -5.29
N TYR A 211 -20.44 -3.93 -4.82
CA TYR A 211 -19.53 -5.02 -4.50
C TYR A 211 -19.91 -6.24 -5.29
N ARG A 212 -18.95 -6.83 -5.99
CA ARG A 212 -19.13 -8.07 -6.75
C ARG A 212 -18.21 -9.13 -6.19
N LEU A 213 -18.74 -10.31 -5.94
CA LEU A 213 -17.98 -11.44 -5.44
C LEU A 213 -18.46 -12.70 -6.16
N ARG A 214 -17.55 -13.43 -6.79
CA ARG A 214 -17.91 -14.70 -7.44
C ARG A 214 -18.00 -15.84 -6.44
N SER A 215 -17.01 -15.96 -5.57
CA SER A 215 -17.01 -16.94 -4.49
C SER A 215 -16.25 -16.45 -3.29
N GLY A 216 -16.65 -16.90 -2.11
CA GLY A 216 -15.98 -16.60 -0.86
C GLY A 216 -15.99 -17.80 0.06
N LYS A 217 -14.91 -17.97 0.83
CA LYS A 217 -14.78 -18.95 1.91
C LYS A 217 -14.39 -18.22 3.18
N LEU A 218 -15.29 -18.22 4.14
CA LEU A 218 -15.09 -17.64 5.45
C LEU A 218 -15.01 -18.76 6.48
N LYS A 219 -14.05 -18.70 7.43
CA LYS A 219 -13.92 -19.66 8.51
C LYS A 219 -13.81 -18.95 9.84
N ASP A 220 -14.51 -19.46 10.82
CA ASP A 220 -14.43 -19.13 12.24
C ASP A 220 -14.52 -17.61 12.53
N ALA A 221 -15.25 -16.87 11.69
CA ALA A 221 -15.45 -15.44 11.87
C ALA A 221 -16.40 -15.16 13.01
N SER A 222 -16.10 -14.10 13.77
CA SER A 222 -16.98 -13.55 14.79
C SER A 222 -17.32 -12.10 14.49
N LEU A 223 -18.55 -11.71 14.72
CA LEU A 223 -19.05 -10.35 14.56
C LEU A 223 -19.81 -9.97 15.82
N LEU A 224 -19.43 -8.85 16.43
CA LEU A 224 -20.16 -8.20 17.50
C LEU A 224 -20.67 -6.87 16.97
N TYR A 225 -21.93 -6.62 17.16
CA TYR A 225 -22.64 -5.43 16.68
C TYR A 225 -23.30 -4.72 17.87
#